data_0a17db51c604b862d47aefdeda5a174e
#
_entry.id   0a17db51c604b862d47aefdeda5a174e
#
_cell.length_a   1.000
_cell.length_b   1.000
_cell.length_c   1.000
_cell.angle_alpha   90.00
_cell.angle_beta   90.00
_cell.angle_gamma   90.00
#
_symmetry.space_group_name_H-M   'P 1'
#
loop_
_entity.id
_entity.type
_entity.pdbx_description
1 polymer ?
#
loop_
_entity_poly.entity_id
_entity_poly.type
_entity_poly.pdbx_seq_one_letter_code
_entity_poly.pdbx_strand_id
1 'polypeptide(L)'
;MYRVLLADDEQIERMALARRLMRRFGDILQISEATNGKEAVQLYEKEHSQIIIMDISMPELNGVEAAEKIRSMDEDCIIVFLTAYDEFSYAKRAIVIRAL
;
A
#
# COMPACT_ATOMS: atom_id res chain seq x y z
N MET A 1 5.28 -16.04 -8.08
CA MET A 1 4.46 -15.57 -6.95
C MET A 1 4.54 -14.05 -6.88
N TYR A 2 3.39 -13.39 -6.73
CA TYR A 2 3.38 -11.92 -6.62
C TYR A 2 3.59 -11.49 -5.19
N ARG A 3 4.36 -10.44 -5.00
CA ARG A 3 4.57 -9.84 -3.68
C ARG A 3 3.62 -8.67 -3.50
N VAL A 4 2.86 -8.69 -2.41
CA VAL A 4 1.90 -7.66 -2.03
C VAL A 4 2.37 -7.01 -0.74
N LEU A 5 2.47 -5.69 -0.74
CA LEU A 5 2.72 -4.91 0.46
C LEU A 5 1.39 -4.31 0.90
N LEU A 6 0.97 -4.65 2.11
CA LEU A 6 -0.29 -4.19 2.68
C LEU A 6 0.02 -3.26 3.85
N ALA A 7 -0.34 -1.99 3.72
CA ALA A 7 -0.03 -0.99 4.74
C ALA A 7 -1.31 -0.37 5.30
N ASP A 8 -1.49 -0.49 6.61
CA ASP A 8 -2.64 0.05 7.33
C ASP A 8 -2.27 0.08 8.81
N ASP A 9 -2.52 1.21 9.48
CA ASP A 9 -2.23 1.34 10.90
C ASP A 9 -3.26 0.63 11.79
N GLU A 10 -4.42 0.28 11.24
CA GLU A 10 -5.45 -0.45 11.98
C GLU A 10 -5.24 -1.96 11.82
N GLN A 11 -4.78 -2.59 12.88
CA GLN A 11 -4.41 -4.00 12.87
C GLN A 11 -5.56 -4.91 12.43
N ILE A 12 -6.76 -4.67 12.93
CA ILE A 12 -7.91 -5.52 12.63
C ILE A 12 -8.26 -5.45 11.14
N GLU A 13 -8.30 -4.24 10.57
CA GLU A 13 -8.58 -4.06 9.15
C GLU A 13 -7.50 -4.67 8.27
N ARG A 14 -6.24 -4.44 8.63
CA ARG A 14 -5.11 -4.98 7.89
C ARG A 14 -5.14 -6.51 7.88
N MET A 15 -5.35 -7.12 9.04
CA MET A 15 -5.40 -8.58 9.14
C MET A 15 -6.59 -9.16 8.40
N ALA A 16 -7.75 -8.50 8.46
CA ALA A 16 -8.94 -8.95 7.76
C ALA A 16 -8.73 -8.96 6.24
N LEU A 17 -8.11 -7.91 5.71
CA LEU A 17 -7.82 -7.84 4.28
C LEU A 17 -6.77 -8.88 3.88
N ALA A 18 -5.72 -9.04 4.68
CA ALA A 18 -4.71 -10.06 4.43
C ALA A 18 -5.34 -11.45 4.34
N ARG A 19 -6.24 -11.77 5.26
CA ARG A 19 -6.96 -13.06 5.24
C ARG A 19 -7.78 -13.24 3.98
N ARG A 20 -8.50 -12.20 3.56
CA ARG A 20 -9.32 -12.27 2.34
C ARG A 20 -8.46 -12.52 1.12
N LEU A 21 -7.34 -11.81 1.02
CA LEU A 21 -6.42 -11.99 -0.10
C LEU A 21 -5.82 -13.38 -0.11
N MET A 22 -5.40 -13.88 1.05
CA MET A 22 -4.83 -15.22 1.14
C MET A 22 -5.86 -16.31 0.85
N ARG A 23 -7.11 -16.10 1.24
CA ARG A 23 -8.18 -17.05 0.97
C ARG A 23 -8.47 -17.18 -0.52
N ARG A 24 -8.43 -16.06 -1.25
CA ARG A 24 -8.77 -16.05 -2.67
C ARG A 24 -7.58 -16.31 -3.58
N PHE A 25 -6.40 -15.84 -3.20
CA PHE A 25 -5.23 -15.83 -4.06
C PHE A 25 -3.97 -16.39 -3.39
N GLY A 26 -4.12 -17.12 -2.29
CA GLY A 26 -2.97 -17.56 -1.49
C GLY A 26 -1.95 -18.39 -2.25
N ASP A 27 -2.36 -19.05 -3.32
CA ASP A 27 -1.46 -19.87 -4.14
C ASP A 27 -0.46 -19.01 -4.94
N ILE A 28 -0.77 -17.73 -5.16
CA ILE A 28 0.03 -16.86 -6.02
C ILE A 28 0.51 -15.59 -5.32
N LEU A 29 0.17 -15.37 -4.05
CA LEU A 29 0.54 -14.16 -3.32
C LEU A 29 1.47 -14.44 -2.14
N GLN A 30 2.39 -13.51 -1.93
CA GLN A 30 3.19 -13.42 -0.71
C GLN A 30 2.95 -12.03 -0.13
N ILE A 31 2.38 -11.94 1.06
CA ILE A 31 1.96 -10.68 1.67
C ILE A 31 2.92 -10.24 2.76
N SER A 32 3.35 -8.99 2.70
CA SER A 32 4.08 -8.30 3.77
C SER A 32 3.19 -7.20 4.33
N GLU A 33 3.27 -6.94 5.62
CA GLU A 33 2.41 -5.97 6.29
C GLU A 33 3.23 -4.84 6.91
N ALA A 34 2.74 -3.61 6.75
CA ALA A 34 3.30 -2.42 7.34
C ALA A 34 2.24 -1.70 8.17
N THR A 35 2.65 -1.08 9.26
CA THR A 35 1.74 -0.41 10.19
C THR A 35 1.71 1.11 10.04
N ASN A 36 2.59 1.66 9.22
CA ASN A 36 2.63 3.09 8.93
C ASN A 36 3.34 3.32 7.60
N GLY A 37 3.33 4.56 7.13
CA GLY A 37 3.90 4.90 5.83
C GLY A 37 5.42 4.76 5.78
N LYS A 38 6.10 5.07 6.87
CA LYS A 38 7.56 4.92 6.94
C LYS A 38 7.96 3.45 6.81
N GLU A 39 7.30 2.58 7.54
CA GLU A 39 7.52 1.15 7.46
C GLU A 39 7.21 0.61 6.07
N ALA A 40 6.14 1.12 5.44
CA ALA A 40 5.78 0.72 4.09
C ALA A 40 6.92 1.02 3.09
N VAL A 41 7.51 2.21 3.16
CA VAL A 41 8.63 2.57 2.29
C VAL A 41 9.84 1.68 2.57
N GLN A 42 10.15 1.42 3.83
CA GLN A 42 11.26 0.55 4.20
C GLN A 42 11.08 -0.87 3.69
N LEU A 43 9.88 -1.43 3.84
CA LEU A 43 9.57 -2.76 3.33
C LEU A 43 9.64 -2.80 1.80
N TYR A 44 9.16 -1.76 1.14
CA TYR A 44 9.27 -1.68 -0.32
C TYR A 44 10.73 -1.69 -0.77
N GLU A 45 11.58 -0.90 -0.14
CA GLU A 45 12.98 -0.86 -0.48
C GLU A 45 13.66 -2.23 -0.35
N LYS A 46 13.22 -3.00 0.64
CA LYS A 46 13.78 -4.33 0.91
C LYS A 46 13.24 -5.40 -0.03
N GLU A 47 11.95 -5.38 -0.32
CA GLU A 47 11.26 -6.48 -0.99
C GLU A 47 10.81 -6.20 -2.41
N HIS A 48 10.69 -4.94 -2.80
CA HIS A 48 10.24 -4.51 -4.13
C HIS A 48 8.91 -5.15 -4.54
N SER A 49 7.90 -5.00 -3.69
CA SER A 49 6.57 -5.56 -3.93
C SER A 49 5.96 -5.04 -5.23
N GLN A 50 5.33 -5.92 -5.98
CA GLN A 50 4.71 -5.56 -7.26
C GLN A 50 3.39 -4.85 -7.09
N ILE A 51 2.69 -5.14 -5.99
CA ILE A 51 1.38 -4.56 -5.68
C ILE A 51 1.45 -3.97 -4.27
N ILE A 52 1.04 -2.72 -4.14
CA ILE A 52 1.00 -2.03 -2.86
C ILE A 52 -0.45 -1.60 -2.61
N ILE A 53 -1.01 -2.10 -1.52
CA ILE A 53 -2.35 -1.73 -1.07
C ILE A 53 -2.18 -0.96 0.23
N MET A 54 -2.60 0.31 0.25
CA MET A 54 -2.19 1.21 1.31
C MET A 54 -3.31 2.15 1.73
N ASP A 55 -3.51 2.25 3.04
CA ASP A 55 -4.39 3.25 3.61
C ASP A 55 -3.74 4.63 3.46
N ILE A 56 -4.54 5.66 3.24
CA ILE A 56 -4.04 7.03 3.13
C ILE A 56 -3.73 7.58 4.52
N SER A 57 -4.62 7.36 5.48
CA SER A 57 -4.50 7.97 6.81
C SER A 57 -3.66 7.10 7.74
N MET A 58 -2.36 7.37 7.79
CA MET A 58 -1.43 6.63 8.63
C MET A 58 -0.49 7.59 9.36
N PRO A 59 -0.02 7.22 10.57
CA PRO A 59 0.94 8.04 11.31
C PRO A 59 2.33 8.01 10.68
N GLU A 60 3.18 8.93 11.09
CA GLU A 60 4.56 9.12 10.65
C GLU A 60 4.66 9.64 9.22
N LEU A 61 4.23 8.85 8.27
CA LEU A 61 4.18 9.18 6.86
C LEU A 61 2.86 8.64 6.35
N ASN A 62 1.99 9.49 5.81
CA ASN A 62 0.70 9.03 5.32
C ASN A 62 0.86 8.23 4.02
N GLY A 63 -0.23 7.57 3.60
CA GLY A 63 -0.18 6.68 2.44
C GLY A 63 0.18 7.38 1.14
N VAL A 64 -0.28 8.61 0.95
CA VAL A 64 0.04 9.36 -0.27
C VAL A 64 1.53 9.73 -0.32
N GLU A 65 2.07 10.19 0.80
CA GLU A 65 3.50 10.51 0.90
C GLU A 65 4.37 9.26 0.69
N ALA A 66 3.96 8.14 1.30
CA ALA A 66 4.66 6.88 1.11
C ALA A 66 4.62 6.43 -0.35
N ALA A 67 3.45 6.54 -0.98
CA ALA A 67 3.28 6.17 -2.38
C ALA A 67 4.12 7.05 -3.31
N GLU A 68 4.23 8.34 -3.03
CA GLU A 68 5.08 9.24 -3.80
C GLU A 68 6.54 8.80 -3.74
N LYS A 69 7.02 8.42 -2.55
CA LYS A 69 8.38 7.92 -2.38
C LYS A 69 8.59 6.60 -3.14
N ILE A 70 7.65 5.69 -3.03
CA ILE A 70 7.73 4.40 -3.72
C ILE A 70 7.71 4.61 -5.23
N ARG A 71 6.83 5.45 -5.73
CA ARG A 71 6.72 5.71 -7.17
C ARG A 71 7.98 6.37 -7.73
N SER A 72 8.69 7.15 -6.92
CA SER A 72 9.97 7.72 -7.35
C SER A 72 11.06 6.66 -7.53
N MET A 73 10.91 5.52 -6.89
CA MET A 73 11.85 4.39 -7.00
C MET A 73 11.43 3.37 -8.06
N ASP A 74 10.14 3.28 -8.37
CA ASP A 74 9.60 2.25 -9.26
C ASP A 74 8.37 2.78 -10.01
N GLU A 75 8.49 2.90 -11.31
CA GLU A 75 7.40 3.36 -12.17
C GLU A 75 6.36 2.29 -12.46
N ASP A 76 6.70 1.03 -12.24
CA ASP A 76 5.91 -0.10 -12.70
C ASP A 76 5.06 -0.79 -11.64
N CYS A 77 5.32 -0.56 -10.35
CA CYS A 77 4.50 -1.18 -9.31
C CYS A 77 3.07 -0.66 -9.34
N ILE A 78 2.14 -1.50 -8.91
CA ILE A 78 0.72 -1.16 -8.85
C ILE A 78 0.42 -0.63 -7.45
N ILE A 79 -0.11 0.56 -7.36
CA ILE A 79 -0.48 1.19 -6.08
C ILE A 79 -2.00 1.34 -6.02
N VAL A 80 -2.59 0.81 -4.95
CA VAL A 80 -4.02 0.91 -4.68
C VAL A 80 -4.19 1.55 -3.31
N PHE A 81 -4.98 2.61 -3.24
CA PHE A 81 -5.31 3.24 -1.97
C PHE A 81 -6.61 2.69 -1.41
N LEU A 82 -6.60 2.43 -0.10
CA LEU A 82 -7.79 2.13 0.66
C LEU A 82 -8.14 3.38 1.46
N THR A 83 -9.26 3.99 1.17
CA THR A 83 -9.69 5.16 1.92
C THR A 83 -11.21 5.25 1.95
N ALA A 84 -11.72 5.68 3.11
CA ALA A 84 -13.13 6.03 3.26
C ALA A 84 -13.34 7.52 3.01
N TYR A 85 -12.28 8.30 2.83
CA TYR A 85 -12.36 9.75 2.71
C TYR A 85 -12.05 10.18 1.28
N ASP A 86 -12.96 10.98 0.74
CA ASP A 86 -12.85 11.51 -0.60
C ASP A 86 -12.33 12.94 -0.51
N GLU A 87 -11.03 13.09 -0.30
CA GLU A 87 -10.39 14.40 -0.25
C GLU A 87 -9.79 14.73 -1.61
N PHE A 88 -10.22 15.86 -2.15
CA PHE A 88 -9.84 16.30 -3.48
C PHE A 88 -8.32 16.43 -3.65
N SER A 89 -7.62 16.93 -2.64
CA SER A 89 -6.17 17.08 -2.69
C SER A 89 -5.45 15.73 -2.84
N TYR A 90 -5.93 14.72 -2.13
CA TYR A 90 -5.36 13.37 -2.26
C TYR A 90 -5.68 12.74 -3.61
N ALA A 91 -6.87 12.99 -4.14
CA ALA A 91 -7.25 12.48 -5.46
C ALA A 91 -6.30 13.01 -6.54
N LYS A 92 -5.95 14.30 -6.50
CA LYS A 92 -5.00 14.89 -7.44
C LYS A 92 -3.62 14.24 -7.34
N ARG A 93 -3.12 14.06 -6.12
CA ARG A 93 -1.82 13.43 -5.90
C ARG A 93 -1.83 11.97 -6.35
N ALA A 94 -2.94 11.27 -6.12
CA ALA A 94 -3.09 9.90 -6.57
C ALA A 94 -2.99 9.77 -8.10
N ILE A 95 -3.54 10.71 -8.85
CA ILE A 95 -3.42 10.74 -10.31
C ILE A 95 -1.97 10.90 -10.74
N VAL A 96 -1.23 11.82 -10.12
CA VAL A 96 0.19 12.03 -10.43
C VAL A 96 1.02 10.79 -10.11
N ILE A 97 0.69 10.10 -9.02
CA ILE A 97 1.36 8.86 -8.62
C ILE A 97 0.94 7.67 -9.52
N ARG A 98 -0.15 7.81 -10.24
CA ARG A 98 -0.75 6.75 -11.06
C ARG A 98 -1.25 5.58 -10.20
N ALA A 99 -1.89 5.91 -9.07
CA ALA A 99 -2.54 4.92 -8.23
C ALA A 99 -3.89 4.51 -8.81
N LEU A 100 -4.29 3.30 -8.52
CA LEU A 100 -5.59 2.76 -8.88
C LEU A 100 -6.63 3.02 -7.78
#